data_735ddd7c17d97e84aee2b4cff04f0964
#
_entry.id   735ddd7c17d97e84aee2b4cff04f0964
#
_cell.length_a   1.000
_cell.length_b   1.000
_cell.length_c   1.000
_cell.angle_alpha   90.00
_cell.angle_beta   90.00
_cell.angle_gamma   90.00
#
_symmetry.space_group_name_H-M   'P 1'
#
loop_
_entity.id
_entity.type
_entity.pdbx_description
1 polymer ?
#
loop_
_entity_poly.entity_id
_entity_poly.type
_entity_poly.pdbx_seq_one_letter_code
_entity_poly.pdbx_strand_id
1 'polypeptide(L)'
;MNLFSKLSTWYFSRKALPYWSIILLDCLVILFSGLLVYALNNGIFATMGIFWHLSLTWGVCLVPYLVGFRLFRTYSGIIRYSSFVDLQRVGFAVLFGVVCVVTFQEFTDFSPYLVYIRKRDLVLSSLLAMSLMWAMRVFVKYFYVTTFRQSKAERAFIFGVKQGGISLAKSIQNQDPAQYVLAGFVSEAGNMQNRILMGVRVYPFDEELIDAMRRERATILFVSPLKSDSIREQPDMVARLAEAGIKIYVTPAAQEWDGRSDLTHTQLRKVEIEDLLPREKIEIDMEAVGRLLRGQRIRPAYVFHAAAYKHVPMMEDNPCESVGNNVDGTRVIADLAVKYGTRKFVMISTDKAVNPTNVMGCSKRICEIYVQSLDKAIKEGHVEGVTQFVTTRFGNVLGSNGSVIPLFREQIAKGGPVTVTHPDIIRFFMLIPEACRLVLEAGTMGNGGEIFVFDMGKPVRIIDLAKRMIQLSGAKNVEVRFTGLRAGEKLYEEVLNDEEITLPTFHPKIKIAKVREYDYDTVCQDIDELVGLGRSRDDMAIVGKMKAIVPEFKSRHSKYEVLDKALESASTDA
;
A
#
# COMPACT_ATOMS: atom_id res chain seq x y z
N MET A 1 21.23 12.18 35.63
CA MET A 1 21.41 11.08 34.65
C MET A 1 22.58 10.23 35.12
N ASN A 2 22.32 9.04 35.69
CA ASN A 2 23.32 8.21 36.38
C ASN A 2 24.41 7.70 35.43
N LEU A 3 25.62 7.52 35.91
CA LEU A 3 26.80 7.00 35.20
C LEU A 3 26.48 5.72 34.42
N PHE A 4 25.62 4.87 35.00
CA PHE A 4 25.10 3.64 34.40
C PHE A 4 24.28 3.89 33.11
N SER A 5 23.46 4.93 33.10
CA SER A 5 22.65 5.31 31.90
C SER A 5 23.56 5.86 30.77
N LYS A 6 24.65 6.58 31.11
CA LYS A 6 25.61 7.05 30.10
C LYS A 6 26.42 5.90 29.51
N LEU A 7 26.89 4.96 30.33
CA LEU A 7 27.63 3.78 29.90
C LEU A 7 26.75 2.85 29.03
N SER A 8 25.50 2.62 29.43
CA SER A 8 24.59 1.78 28.67
C SER A 8 24.23 2.42 27.33
N THR A 9 23.97 3.74 27.29
CA THR A 9 23.70 4.45 26.01
C THR A 9 24.93 4.40 25.09
N TRP A 10 26.13 4.59 25.63
CA TRP A 10 27.38 4.51 24.88
C TRP A 10 27.61 3.08 24.33
N TYR A 11 27.35 2.04 25.13
CA TYR A 11 27.49 0.63 24.74
C TYR A 11 26.54 0.24 23.62
N PHE A 12 25.25 0.59 23.75
CA PHE A 12 24.22 0.19 22.80
C PHE A 12 24.10 1.10 21.56
N SER A 13 24.71 2.29 21.56
CA SER A 13 24.76 3.15 20.37
C SER A 13 25.74 2.67 19.31
N ARG A 14 26.72 1.80 19.65
CA ARG A 14 27.67 1.23 18.70
C ARG A 14 27.06 0.06 17.92
N LYS A 15 27.31 -0.01 16.61
CA LYS A 15 26.79 -1.08 15.75
C LYS A 15 27.23 -2.48 16.19
N ALA A 16 28.48 -2.66 16.63
CA ALA A 16 29.01 -3.89 17.20
C ALA A 16 30.19 -3.58 18.14
N LEU A 17 30.41 -4.43 19.16
CA LEU A 17 31.62 -4.40 19.95
C LEU A 17 32.79 -5.01 19.17
N PRO A 18 34.04 -4.56 19.39
CA PRO A 18 35.21 -5.22 18.87
C PRO A 18 35.32 -6.67 19.38
N TYR A 19 35.69 -7.60 18.54
CA TYR A 19 35.81 -9.03 18.88
C TYR A 19 36.69 -9.31 20.10
N TRP A 20 37.78 -8.56 20.25
CA TRP A 20 38.71 -8.70 21.38
C TRP A 20 38.05 -8.40 22.72
N SER A 21 37.07 -7.48 22.78
CA SER A 21 36.40 -7.14 24.04
C SER A 21 35.51 -8.26 24.55
N ILE A 22 34.89 -9.05 23.64
CA ILE A 22 34.08 -10.22 23.98
C ILE A 22 34.97 -11.33 24.50
N ILE A 23 36.10 -11.60 23.83
CA ILE A 23 37.08 -12.61 24.24
C ILE A 23 37.66 -12.23 25.59
N LEU A 24 38.04 -10.95 25.79
CA LEU A 24 38.59 -10.47 27.08
C LEU A 24 37.59 -10.71 28.21
N LEU A 25 36.31 -10.40 27.97
CA LEU A 25 35.26 -10.59 28.97
C LEU A 25 35.08 -12.09 29.33
N ASP A 26 35.04 -12.95 28.32
CA ASP A 26 34.96 -14.41 28.52
C ASP A 26 36.19 -14.94 29.29
N CYS A 27 37.40 -14.44 29.02
CA CYS A 27 38.63 -14.75 29.75
C CYS A 27 38.55 -14.31 31.21
N LEU A 28 38.06 -13.10 31.48
CA LEU A 28 37.90 -12.60 32.85
C LEU A 28 36.90 -13.45 33.64
N VAL A 29 35.82 -13.95 32.98
CA VAL A 29 34.87 -14.84 33.63
C VAL A 29 35.50 -16.18 34.00
N ILE A 30 36.36 -16.76 33.14
CA ILE A 30 37.10 -17.99 33.48
C ILE A 30 38.05 -17.76 34.65
N LEU A 31 38.88 -16.71 34.62
CA LEU A 31 39.79 -16.35 35.70
C LEU A 31 39.05 -16.15 37.04
N PHE A 32 37.96 -15.38 36.99
CA PHE A 32 37.14 -15.13 38.18
C PHE A 32 36.55 -16.42 38.74
N SER A 33 35.98 -17.27 37.88
CA SER A 33 35.38 -18.55 38.28
C SER A 33 36.43 -19.50 38.87
N GLY A 34 37.62 -19.53 38.28
CA GLY A 34 38.72 -20.34 38.78
C GLY A 34 39.23 -19.88 40.17
N LEU A 35 39.46 -18.61 40.36
CA LEU A 35 39.86 -18.06 41.63
C LEU A 35 38.79 -18.23 42.70
N LEU A 36 37.51 -18.00 42.33
CA LEU A 36 36.40 -18.14 43.28
C LEU A 36 36.22 -19.61 43.75
N VAL A 37 36.22 -20.56 42.84
CA VAL A 37 36.06 -21.99 43.19
C VAL A 37 37.25 -22.45 44.04
N TYR A 38 38.46 -22.03 43.73
CA TYR A 38 39.61 -22.36 44.53
C TYR A 38 39.52 -21.76 45.96
N ALA A 39 39.10 -20.51 46.09
CA ALA A 39 38.92 -19.84 47.38
C ALA A 39 37.80 -20.50 48.22
N LEU A 40 36.72 -20.93 47.61
CA LEU A 40 35.61 -21.62 48.28
C LEU A 40 36.06 -23.01 48.83
N ASN A 41 36.90 -23.73 48.09
CA ASN A 41 37.32 -25.09 48.47
C ASN A 41 38.53 -25.13 49.39
N ASN A 42 39.41 -24.12 49.37
CA ASN A 42 40.65 -24.13 50.16
C ASN A 42 40.72 -22.97 51.19
N GLY A 43 39.68 -22.13 51.26
CA GLY A 43 39.62 -20.97 52.15
C GLY A 43 40.24 -19.68 51.56
N ILE A 44 39.65 -18.56 51.93
CA ILE A 44 40.02 -17.23 51.36
C ILE A 44 41.45 -16.82 51.77
N PHE A 45 41.83 -17.05 53.03
CA PHE A 45 43.17 -16.68 53.53
C PHE A 45 44.26 -17.52 52.86
N ALA A 46 44.07 -18.82 52.66
CA ALA A 46 45.00 -19.69 51.97
C ALA A 46 45.18 -19.24 50.49
N THR A 47 44.10 -18.84 49.86
CA THR A 47 44.10 -18.36 48.47
C THR A 47 44.82 -17.01 48.35
N MET A 48 44.69 -16.11 49.32
CA MET A 48 45.40 -14.82 49.34
C MET A 48 46.92 -15.01 49.42
N GLY A 49 47.39 -15.97 50.20
CA GLY A 49 48.83 -16.27 50.34
C GLY A 49 49.50 -16.74 49.05
N ILE A 50 48.76 -17.35 48.15
CA ILE A 50 49.28 -17.89 46.86
C ILE A 50 48.66 -17.21 45.63
N PHE A 51 48.04 -16.04 45.82
CA PHE A 51 47.23 -15.37 44.77
C PHE A 51 47.98 -15.19 43.46
N TRP A 52 49.22 -14.79 43.47
CA TRP A 52 50.00 -14.55 42.26
C TRP A 52 50.34 -15.85 41.54
N HIS A 53 50.72 -16.92 42.24
CA HIS A 53 51.00 -18.22 41.65
C HIS A 53 49.74 -18.87 41.11
N LEU A 54 48.61 -18.72 41.80
CA LEU A 54 47.32 -19.20 41.37
C LEU A 54 46.80 -18.44 40.13
N SER A 55 46.96 -17.10 40.12
CA SER A 55 46.61 -16.29 38.95
C SER A 55 47.47 -16.63 37.73
N LEU A 56 48.76 -16.86 37.92
CA LEU A 56 49.65 -17.33 36.84
C LEU A 56 49.20 -18.68 36.30
N THR A 57 48.86 -19.61 37.20
CA THR A 57 48.37 -20.93 36.81
C THR A 57 47.10 -20.84 35.98
N TRP A 58 46.09 -20.04 36.41
CA TRP A 58 44.90 -19.79 35.63
C TRP A 58 45.19 -19.07 34.31
N GLY A 59 46.19 -18.19 34.26
CA GLY A 59 46.68 -17.54 33.03
C GLY A 59 47.21 -18.56 32.00
N VAL A 60 47.95 -19.58 32.45
CA VAL A 60 48.41 -20.70 31.59
C VAL A 60 47.21 -21.56 31.17
N CYS A 61 46.32 -21.90 32.08
CA CYS A 61 45.11 -22.66 31.82
C CYS A 61 44.15 -21.97 30.80
N LEU A 62 44.20 -20.65 30.67
CA LEU A 62 43.39 -19.89 29.71
C LEU A 62 43.75 -20.22 28.26
N VAL A 63 44.97 -20.68 27.94
CA VAL A 63 45.41 -20.88 26.56
C VAL A 63 44.49 -21.89 25.82
N PRO A 64 44.19 -23.07 26.38
CA PRO A 64 43.26 -24.01 25.76
C PRO A 64 41.86 -23.45 25.57
N TYR A 65 41.36 -22.65 26.51
CA TYR A 65 40.02 -22.00 26.35
C TYR A 65 40.04 -20.98 25.23
N LEU A 66 41.11 -20.18 25.10
CA LEU A 66 41.28 -19.24 23.98
C LEU A 66 41.27 -19.96 22.63
N VAL A 67 41.95 -21.11 22.54
CA VAL A 67 41.89 -21.99 21.33
C VAL A 67 40.44 -22.44 21.10
N GLY A 68 39.76 -22.90 22.14
CA GLY A 68 38.34 -23.29 22.09
C GLY A 68 37.45 -22.15 21.60
N PHE A 69 37.60 -20.94 22.15
CA PHE A 69 36.85 -19.77 21.72
C PHE A 69 37.06 -19.42 20.26
N ARG A 70 38.31 -19.57 19.76
CA ARG A 70 38.64 -19.36 18.36
C ARG A 70 38.07 -20.45 17.45
N LEU A 71 38.16 -21.72 17.85
CA LEU A 71 37.68 -22.88 17.10
C LEU A 71 36.16 -22.83 16.91
N PHE A 72 35.43 -22.59 18.00
CA PHE A 72 33.96 -22.53 17.99
C PHE A 72 33.39 -21.15 17.69
N ARG A 73 34.25 -20.14 17.39
CA ARG A 73 33.88 -18.76 17.01
C ARG A 73 32.87 -18.12 17.96
N THR A 74 33.06 -18.24 19.29
CA THR A 74 32.14 -17.73 20.32
C THR A 74 31.97 -16.20 20.28
N TYR A 75 32.92 -15.49 19.70
CA TYR A 75 32.98 -14.03 19.55
C TYR A 75 32.35 -13.52 18.23
N SER A 76 31.92 -14.39 17.30
CA SER A 76 31.40 -13.96 16.00
C SER A 76 30.00 -13.40 16.07
N GLY A 77 29.27 -13.67 17.14
CA GLY A 77 27.93 -13.18 17.38
C GLY A 77 27.89 -11.80 18.04
N ILE A 78 26.85 -11.00 17.72
CA ILE A 78 26.57 -9.75 18.45
C ILE A 78 25.82 -10.15 19.73
N ILE A 79 26.40 -9.90 20.93
CA ILE A 79 25.88 -10.37 22.22
C ILE A 79 24.40 -10.03 22.43
N ARG A 80 23.97 -8.83 22.02
CA ARG A 80 22.57 -8.38 22.13
C ARG A 80 21.56 -9.19 21.30
N TYR A 81 22.04 -9.99 20.33
CA TYR A 81 21.21 -10.87 19.48
C TYR A 81 21.51 -12.34 19.69
N SER A 82 22.20 -12.70 20.80
CA SER A 82 22.60 -14.07 21.10
C SER A 82 21.44 -15.06 20.89
N SER A 83 21.73 -16.10 20.13
CA SER A 83 20.83 -17.20 19.83
C SER A 83 21.14 -18.42 20.70
N PHE A 84 20.28 -19.44 20.68
CA PHE A 84 20.57 -20.73 21.31
C PHE A 84 21.85 -21.38 20.75
N VAL A 85 22.12 -21.18 19.48
CA VAL A 85 23.35 -21.69 18.82
C VAL A 85 24.61 -21.04 19.41
N ASP A 86 24.55 -19.77 19.77
CA ASP A 86 25.69 -19.07 20.39
C ASP A 86 25.98 -19.59 21.81
N LEU A 87 24.93 -19.95 22.56
CA LEU A 87 25.08 -20.60 23.87
C LEU A 87 25.71 -22.00 23.71
N GLN A 88 25.30 -22.79 22.72
CA GLN A 88 25.92 -24.08 22.41
C GLN A 88 27.40 -23.94 22.05
N ARG A 89 27.79 -22.94 21.24
CA ARG A 89 29.20 -22.66 20.90
C ARG A 89 30.04 -22.39 22.12
N VAL A 90 29.54 -21.58 23.07
CA VAL A 90 30.20 -21.35 24.35
C VAL A 90 30.36 -22.63 25.15
N GLY A 91 29.32 -23.46 25.23
CA GLY A 91 29.36 -24.74 25.91
C GLY A 91 30.46 -25.68 25.34
N PHE A 92 30.51 -25.83 24.01
CA PHE A 92 31.53 -26.63 23.35
C PHE A 92 32.96 -26.08 23.52
N ALA A 93 33.13 -24.76 23.48
CA ALA A 93 34.43 -24.13 23.69
C ALA A 93 34.94 -24.32 25.11
N VAL A 94 34.08 -24.18 26.12
CA VAL A 94 34.46 -24.44 27.52
C VAL A 94 34.74 -25.92 27.77
N LEU A 95 33.92 -26.81 27.23
CA LEU A 95 34.15 -28.27 27.30
C LEU A 95 35.50 -28.65 26.69
N PHE A 96 35.79 -28.14 25.50
CA PHE A 96 37.11 -28.35 24.86
C PHE A 96 38.24 -27.84 25.76
N GLY A 97 38.11 -26.62 26.31
CA GLY A 97 39.13 -26.02 27.17
C GLY A 97 39.41 -26.85 28.42
N VAL A 98 38.37 -27.29 29.14
CA VAL A 98 38.56 -28.10 30.36
C VAL A 98 39.16 -29.48 30.06
N VAL A 99 38.74 -30.14 28.96
CA VAL A 99 39.31 -31.43 28.55
C VAL A 99 40.81 -31.29 28.26
N CYS A 100 41.20 -30.25 27.50
CA CYS A 100 42.59 -29.99 27.20
C CYS A 100 43.41 -29.69 28.46
N VAL A 101 42.91 -28.87 29.39
CA VAL A 101 43.61 -28.54 30.63
C VAL A 101 43.79 -29.78 31.52
N VAL A 102 42.72 -30.60 31.68
CA VAL A 102 42.78 -31.84 32.44
C VAL A 102 43.79 -32.80 31.83
N THR A 103 43.76 -32.98 30.50
CA THR A 103 44.72 -33.84 29.78
C THR A 103 46.16 -33.32 29.93
N PHE A 104 46.35 -32.02 29.76
CA PHE A 104 47.69 -31.41 29.90
C PHE A 104 48.29 -31.65 31.30
N GLN A 105 47.48 -31.57 32.35
CA GLN A 105 47.93 -31.87 33.71
C GLN A 105 48.42 -33.31 33.95
N GLU A 106 47.96 -34.27 33.13
CA GLU A 106 48.43 -35.68 33.23
C GLU A 106 49.80 -35.90 32.63
N PHE A 107 50.21 -35.09 31.65
CA PHE A 107 51.43 -35.30 30.86
C PHE A 107 52.57 -34.32 31.24
N THR A 108 52.33 -33.37 32.17
CA THR A 108 53.35 -32.38 32.51
C THR A 108 53.60 -32.37 34.02
N ASP A 109 54.90 -32.48 34.39
CA ASP A 109 55.36 -32.14 35.74
C ASP A 109 55.29 -30.62 35.87
N PHE A 110 54.44 -30.15 36.81
CA PHE A 110 54.23 -28.72 37.04
C PHE A 110 55.51 -28.04 37.50
N SER A 111 55.82 -26.90 36.87
CA SER A 111 56.86 -25.98 37.32
C SER A 111 56.62 -25.58 38.80
N PRO A 112 57.67 -25.38 39.62
CA PRO A 112 57.53 -24.98 41.03
C PRO A 112 56.83 -23.63 41.24
N TYR A 113 56.58 -22.88 40.14
CA TYR A 113 55.87 -21.61 40.17
C TYR A 113 54.37 -21.76 39.91
N LEU A 114 53.89 -22.96 39.54
CA LEU A 114 52.48 -23.23 39.21
C LEU A 114 51.81 -24.04 40.33
N VAL A 115 50.58 -23.67 40.67
CA VAL A 115 49.77 -24.39 41.67
C VAL A 115 49.04 -25.52 41.03
N TYR A 116 49.16 -26.72 41.58
CA TYR A 116 48.33 -27.85 41.12
C TYR A 116 46.86 -27.65 41.48
N ILE A 117 45.98 -27.62 40.47
CA ILE A 117 44.55 -27.46 40.65
C ILE A 117 43.88 -28.84 40.56
N ARG A 118 43.11 -29.23 41.56
CA ARG A 118 42.40 -30.50 41.56
C ARG A 118 41.45 -30.60 40.37
N LYS A 119 41.34 -31.75 39.72
CA LYS A 119 40.47 -31.98 38.58
C LYS A 119 39.03 -31.56 38.85
N ARG A 120 38.53 -31.83 40.09
CA ARG A 120 37.20 -31.41 40.53
C ARG A 120 37.06 -29.91 40.47
N ASP A 121 38.06 -29.15 40.91
CA ASP A 121 38.01 -27.68 40.95
C ASP A 121 38.08 -27.08 39.54
N LEU A 122 38.78 -27.72 38.60
CA LEU A 122 38.77 -27.38 37.16
C LEU A 122 37.41 -27.58 36.54
N VAL A 123 36.76 -28.69 36.81
CA VAL A 123 35.40 -28.98 36.27
C VAL A 123 34.38 -28.01 36.89
N LEU A 124 34.40 -27.79 38.21
CA LEU A 124 33.46 -26.89 38.88
C LEU A 124 33.64 -25.43 38.41
N SER A 125 34.90 -24.96 38.25
CA SER A 125 35.17 -23.61 37.75
C SER A 125 34.70 -23.44 36.28
N SER A 126 34.87 -24.47 35.46
CA SER A 126 34.42 -24.45 34.07
C SER A 126 32.89 -24.43 33.96
N LEU A 127 32.19 -25.21 34.79
CA LEU A 127 30.73 -25.20 34.85
C LEU A 127 30.21 -23.83 35.34
N LEU A 128 30.85 -23.24 36.36
CA LEU A 128 30.53 -21.92 36.84
C LEU A 128 30.78 -20.86 35.75
N ALA A 129 31.92 -20.91 35.07
CA ALA A 129 32.28 -19.98 33.99
C ALA A 129 31.26 -20.06 32.84
N MET A 130 30.89 -21.29 32.42
CA MET A 130 29.88 -21.51 31.38
C MET A 130 28.52 -20.91 31.78
N SER A 131 28.09 -21.15 33.02
CA SER A 131 26.83 -20.62 33.54
C SER A 131 26.81 -19.08 33.59
N LEU A 132 27.92 -18.47 34.02
CA LEU A 132 28.07 -17.01 34.08
C LEU A 132 28.09 -16.41 32.67
N MET A 133 28.79 -17.01 31.71
CA MET A 133 28.82 -16.57 30.31
C MET A 133 27.41 -16.64 29.68
N TRP A 134 26.67 -17.70 29.94
CA TRP A 134 25.28 -17.85 29.48
C TRP A 134 24.36 -16.80 30.12
N ALA A 135 24.40 -16.66 31.44
CA ALA A 135 23.62 -15.67 32.18
C ALA A 135 23.90 -14.24 31.68
N MET A 136 25.15 -13.90 31.46
CA MET A 136 25.54 -12.60 30.94
C MET A 136 24.97 -12.34 29.53
N ARG A 137 25.07 -13.31 28.61
CA ARG A 137 24.52 -13.18 27.25
C ARG A 137 22.99 -13.01 27.26
N VAL A 138 22.30 -13.81 28.09
CA VAL A 138 20.84 -13.69 28.28
C VAL A 138 20.47 -12.34 28.90
N PHE A 139 21.23 -11.90 29.93
CA PHE A 139 20.99 -10.63 30.61
C PHE A 139 21.18 -9.43 29.66
N VAL A 140 22.25 -9.39 28.88
CA VAL A 140 22.50 -8.31 27.90
C VAL A 140 21.40 -8.26 26.85
N LYS A 141 20.97 -9.41 26.36
CA LYS A 141 19.84 -9.51 25.40
C LYS A 141 18.54 -9.00 26.04
N TYR A 142 18.20 -9.48 27.22
CA TYR A 142 16.99 -9.05 27.93
C TYR A 142 17.00 -7.53 28.20
N PHE A 143 18.11 -7.01 28.72
CA PHE A 143 18.27 -5.58 29.01
C PHE A 143 18.18 -4.71 27.76
N TYR A 144 18.78 -5.15 26.64
CA TYR A 144 18.68 -4.45 25.37
C TYR A 144 17.22 -4.40 24.88
N VAL A 145 16.52 -5.53 24.89
CA VAL A 145 15.13 -5.63 24.43
C VAL A 145 14.20 -4.78 25.29
N THR A 146 14.36 -4.80 26.62
CA THR A 146 13.43 -4.12 27.54
C THR A 146 13.70 -2.61 27.65
N THR A 147 14.96 -2.18 27.61
CA THR A 147 15.33 -0.79 27.92
C THR A 147 15.52 0.08 26.69
N PHE A 148 16.16 -0.45 25.64
CA PHE A 148 16.54 0.34 24.47
C PHE A 148 15.61 0.20 23.28
N ARG A 149 15.05 -0.98 23.06
CA ARG A 149 14.20 -1.26 21.90
C ARG A 149 12.79 -0.67 22.03
N GLN A 150 12.29 -0.50 23.25
CA GLN A 150 10.91 -0.06 23.51
C GLN A 150 10.75 1.45 23.69
N SER A 151 11.81 2.22 23.93
CA SER A 151 11.67 3.62 24.38
C SER A 151 11.20 4.61 23.30
N LYS A 152 11.21 4.24 22.01
CA LYS A 152 10.77 5.09 20.88
C LYS A 152 9.77 4.42 19.96
N ALA A 153 9.39 3.15 20.20
CA ALA A 153 8.51 2.40 19.31
C ALA A 153 7.04 2.63 19.65
N GLU A 154 6.20 2.84 18.64
CA GLU A 154 4.75 2.94 18.80
C GLU A 154 4.15 1.56 19.14
N ARG A 155 3.21 1.52 20.09
CA ARG A 155 2.56 0.25 20.49
C ARG A 155 1.44 -0.07 19.50
N ALA A 156 1.40 -1.33 19.07
CA ALA A 156 0.49 -1.77 18.02
C ALA A 156 -0.25 -3.06 18.39
N PHE A 157 -1.49 -3.18 17.94
CA PHE A 157 -2.27 -4.41 17.92
C PHE A 157 -2.26 -5.01 16.53
N ILE A 158 -2.49 -6.33 16.44
CA ILE A 158 -2.61 -7.05 15.17
C ILE A 158 -3.97 -7.73 15.09
N PHE A 159 -4.75 -7.37 14.08
CA PHE A 159 -6.01 -8.03 13.78
C PHE A 159 -5.76 -9.27 12.93
N GLY A 160 -5.94 -10.44 13.53
CA GLY A 160 -5.70 -11.75 12.94
C GLY A 160 -4.73 -12.59 13.78
N VAL A 161 -5.18 -13.78 14.23
CA VAL A 161 -4.47 -14.72 15.11
C VAL A 161 -3.94 -15.95 14.37
N LYS A 162 -4.22 -16.09 13.06
CA LYS A 162 -3.73 -17.15 12.19
C LYS A 162 -2.32 -16.83 11.66
N GLN A 163 -1.81 -17.66 10.77
CA GLN A 163 -0.43 -17.61 10.28
C GLN A 163 -0.02 -16.23 9.72
N GLY A 164 -0.92 -15.53 9.03
CA GLY A 164 -0.67 -14.16 8.52
C GLY A 164 -0.42 -13.14 9.63
N GLY A 165 -1.20 -13.17 10.73
CA GLY A 165 -0.98 -12.29 11.88
C GLY A 165 0.29 -12.65 12.66
N ILE A 166 0.60 -13.95 12.81
CA ILE A 166 1.82 -14.42 13.48
C ILE A 166 3.07 -14.02 12.67
N SER A 167 3.03 -14.15 11.35
CA SER A 167 4.14 -13.74 10.46
C SER A 167 4.36 -12.23 10.54
N LEU A 168 3.30 -11.45 10.55
CA LEU A 168 3.36 -10.00 10.73
C LEU A 168 3.96 -9.61 12.09
N ALA A 169 3.54 -10.29 13.16
CA ALA A 169 4.08 -10.09 14.50
C ALA A 169 5.59 -10.38 14.56
N LYS A 170 6.05 -11.48 13.94
CA LYS A 170 7.47 -11.82 13.84
C LYS A 170 8.23 -10.77 13.02
N SER A 171 7.67 -10.28 11.92
CA SER A 171 8.26 -9.23 11.11
C SER A 171 8.46 -7.94 11.91
N ILE A 172 7.43 -7.51 12.65
CA ILE A 172 7.50 -6.34 13.54
C ILE A 172 8.54 -6.54 14.65
N GLN A 173 8.56 -7.73 15.27
CA GLN A 173 9.54 -8.05 16.32
C GLN A 173 10.98 -8.11 15.81
N ASN A 174 11.21 -8.41 14.53
CA ASN A 174 12.55 -8.52 13.94
C ASN A 174 13.08 -7.21 13.35
N GLN A 175 12.28 -6.14 13.29
CA GLN A 175 12.75 -4.85 12.80
C GLN A 175 13.80 -4.22 13.73
N ASP A 176 14.90 -3.73 13.15
CA ASP A 176 15.94 -2.99 13.88
C ASP A 176 16.37 -1.73 13.07
N PRO A 177 16.14 -0.52 13.56
CA PRO A 177 15.49 -0.20 14.85
C PRO A 177 14.00 -0.53 14.87
N ALA A 178 13.49 -0.96 16.03
CA ALA A 178 12.08 -1.28 16.20
C ALA A 178 11.24 0.00 16.08
N GLN A 179 10.41 0.05 15.06
CA GLN A 179 9.42 1.13 14.87
C GLN A 179 8.14 0.86 15.69
N TYR A 180 7.81 -0.41 15.87
CA TYR A 180 6.58 -0.85 16.52
C TYR A 180 6.86 -1.91 17.58
N VAL A 181 6.02 -1.93 18.63
CA VAL A 181 6.00 -2.96 19.68
C VAL A 181 4.63 -3.61 19.72
N LEU A 182 4.59 -4.92 19.62
CA LEU A 182 3.35 -5.70 19.74
C LEU A 182 2.80 -5.59 21.17
N ALA A 183 1.57 -5.09 21.30
CA ALA A 183 0.87 -4.93 22.57
C ALA A 183 -0.34 -5.86 22.72
N GLY A 184 -0.91 -6.37 21.62
CA GLY A 184 -2.04 -7.28 21.63
C GLY A 184 -2.37 -7.85 20.27
N PHE A 185 -3.15 -8.92 20.26
CA PHE A 185 -3.82 -9.44 19.07
C PHE A 185 -5.31 -9.18 19.16
N VAL A 186 -5.98 -9.16 18.00
CA VAL A 186 -7.44 -9.02 17.90
C VAL A 186 -8.01 -10.19 17.11
N SER A 187 -9.12 -10.76 17.57
CA SER A 187 -9.79 -11.89 16.93
C SER A 187 -11.30 -11.79 17.03
N GLU A 188 -12.01 -12.11 15.96
CA GLU A 188 -13.46 -12.32 15.95
C GLU A 188 -13.84 -13.71 16.48
N ALA A 189 -12.91 -14.68 16.41
CA ALA A 189 -13.16 -16.04 16.84
C ALA A 189 -13.20 -16.14 18.38
N GLY A 190 -14.36 -16.46 18.94
CA GLY A 190 -14.59 -16.54 20.40
C GLY A 190 -13.66 -17.53 21.11
N ASN A 191 -13.24 -18.61 20.46
CA ASN A 191 -12.35 -19.62 21.03
C ASN A 191 -10.89 -19.14 21.21
N MET A 192 -10.50 -18.03 20.59
CA MET A 192 -9.15 -17.44 20.68
C MET A 192 -9.10 -16.22 21.59
N GLN A 193 -10.23 -15.66 21.96
CA GLN A 193 -10.31 -14.49 22.84
C GLN A 193 -9.78 -14.82 24.24
N ASN A 194 -9.19 -13.82 24.88
CA ASN A 194 -8.59 -13.90 26.23
C ASN A 194 -7.41 -14.87 26.37
N ARG A 195 -6.90 -15.46 25.29
CA ARG A 195 -5.68 -16.28 25.29
C ARG A 195 -4.43 -15.42 25.15
N ILE A 196 -3.28 -15.98 25.49
CA ILE A 196 -1.97 -15.37 25.28
C ILE A 196 -1.36 -15.95 24.01
N LEU A 197 -1.01 -15.09 23.06
CA LEU A 197 -0.33 -15.44 21.82
C LEU A 197 0.96 -14.62 21.69
N MET A 198 2.10 -15.28 21.50
CA MET A 198 3.43 -14.62 21.43
C MET A 198 3.73 -13.67 22.61
N GLY A 199 3.21 -14.00 23.81
CA GLY A 199 3.45 -13.22 25.03
C GLY A 199 2.51 -12.03 25.24
N VAL A 200 1.53 -11.80 24.35
CA VAL A 200 0.51 -10.73 24.49
C VAL A 200 -0.90 -11.31 24.44
N ARG A 201 -1.87 -10.59 25.00
CA ARG A 201 -3.27 -11.02 25.09
C ARG A 201 -3.98 -10.87 23.74
N VAL A 202 -4.95 -11.77 23.49
CA VAL A 202 -5.88 -11.69 22.35
C VAL A 202 -7.19 -11.05 22.83
N TYR A 203 -7.59 -9.96 22.18
CA TYR A 203 -8.79 -9.18 22.46
C TYR A 203 -9.89 -9.47 21.44
N PRO A 204 -11.17 -9.32 21.80
CA PRO A 204 -12.26 -9.39 20.84
C PRO A 204 -12.24 -8.18 19.89
N PHE A 205 -12.88 -8.33 18.73
CA PHE A 205 -13.09 -7.21 17.78
C PHE A 205 -14.51 -6.63 18.01
N ASP A 206 -14.66 -5.87 19.07
CA ASP A 206 -15.90 -5.25 19.53
C ASP A 206 -15.65 -3.82 20.08
N GLU A 207 -16.66 -3.23 20.67
CA GLU A 207 -16.59 -1.88 21.25
C GLU A 207 -15.54 -1.75 22.38
N GLU A 208 -15.27 -2.82 23.12
CA GLU A 208 -14.29 -2.83 24.21
C GLU A 208 -12.84 -2.78 23.70
N LEU A 209 -12.63 -3.06 22.40
CA LEU A 209 -11.30 -3.02 21.79
C LEU A 209 -10.63 -1.64 21.93
N ILE A 210 -11.40 -0.57 21.75
CA ILE A 210 -10.87 0.81 21.85
C ILE A 210 -10.34 1.08 23.27
N ASP A 211 -11.06 0.65 24.29
CA ASP A 211 -10.64 0.82 25.68
C ASP A 211 -9.45 -0.09 26.02
N ALA A 212 -9.40 -1.30 25.45
CA ALA A 212 -8.26 -2.19 25.58
C ALA A 212 -7.00 -1.56 24.94
N MET A 213 -7.10 -1.00 23.74
CA MET A 213 -6.00 -0.31 23.06
C MET A 213 -5.54 0.92 23.84
N ARG A 214 -6.47 1.70 24.43
CA ARG A 214 -6.12 2.83 25.30
C ARG A 214 -5.38 2.40 26.56
N ARG A 215 -5.85 1.34 27.26
CA ARG A 215 -5.16 0.76 28.44
C ARG A 215 -3.74 0.33 28.11
N GLU A 216 -3.55 -0.30 26.96
CA GLU A 216 -2.25 -0.75 26.48
C GLU A 216 -1.43 0.38 25.80
N ARG A 217 -1.94 1.61 25.74
CA ARG A 217 -1.35 2.77 25.07
C ARG A 217 -0.96 2.45 23.61
N ALA A 218 -1.78 1.65 22.94
CA ALA A 218 -1.59 1.29 21.54
C ALA A 218 -2.29 2.31 20.64
N THR A 219 -1.55 2.82 19.66
CA THR A 219 -2.01 3.85 18.71
C THR A 219 -2.18 3.29 17.31
N ILE A 220 -1.84 2.01 17.10
CA ILE A 220 -1.81 1.38 15.79
C ILE A 220 -2.53 0.05 15.82
N LEU A 221 -3.34 -0.20 14.79
CA LEU A 221 -3.94 -1.50 14.48
C LEU A 221 -3.43 -1.98 13.12
N PHE A 222 -2.68 -3.07 13.12
CA PHE A 222 -2.30 -3.76 11.89
C PHE A 222 -3.33 -4.80 11.52
N VAL A 223 -3.75 -4.82 10.27
CA VAL A 223 -4.72 -5.78 9.74
C VAL A 223 -3.97 -6.81 8.90
N SER A 224 -4.10 -8.08 9.27
CA SER A 224 -3.51 -9.16 8.47
C SER A 224 -4.25 -9.31 7.12
N PRO A 225 -3.60 -9.83 6.05
CA PRO A 225 -4.20 -9.92 4.72
C PRO A 225 -5.55 -10.64 4.70
N LEU A 226 -5.68 -11.70 5.48
CA LEU A 226 -6.90 -12.51 5.57
C LEU A 226 -8.06 -11.83 6.32
N LYS A 227 -7.83 -10.67 6.93
CA LYS A 227 -8.81 -9.90 7.69
C LYS A 227 -9.16 -8.55 7.04
N SER A 228 -8.64 -8.30 5.85
CA SER A 228 -8.94 -7.07 5.10
C SER A 228 -10.42 -6.94 4.77
N ASP A 229 -11.09 -8.05 4.44
CA ASP A 229 -12.51 -8.04 4.11
C ASP A 229 -13.38 -7.84 5.36
N SER A 230 -13.03 -8.46 6.49
CA SER A 230 -13.73 -8.24 7.78
C SER A 230 -13.72 -6.76 8.22
N ILE A 231 -12.63 -6.04 7.96
CA ILE A 231 -12.55 -4.58 8.23
C ILE A 231 -13.48 -3.79 7.30
N ARG A 232 -13.60 -4.20 6.02
CA ARG A 232 -14.49 -3.54 5.06
C ARG A 232 -15.97 -3.71 5.39
N GLU A 233 -16.32 -4.86 5.97
CA GLU A 233 -17.69 -5.17 6.38
C GLU A 233 -18.14 -4.40 7.62
N GLN A 234 -17.22 -3.80 8.37
CA GLN A 234 -17.51 -3.07 9.61
C GLN A 234 -17.03 -1.60 9.58
N PRO A 235 -17.58 -0.76 8.68
CA PRO A 235 -17.15 0.63 8.52
C PRO A 235 -17.36 1.49 9.77
N ASP A 236 -18.36 1.17 10.60
CA ASP A 236 -18.64 1.91 11.83
C ASP A 236 -17.55 1.70 12.89
N MET A 237 -17.02 0.47 13.01
CA MET A 237 -15.91 0.19 13.91
C MET A 237 -14.63 0.89 13.45
N VAL A 238 -14.38 0.93 12.14
CA VAL A 238 -13.23 1.66 11.55
C VAL A 238 -13.33 3.16 11.86
N ALA A 239 -14.53 3.75 11.73
CA ALA A 239 -14.75 5.15 12.05
C ALA A 239 -14.48 5.45 13.53
N ARG A 240 -14.99 4.62 14.46
CA ARG A 240 -14.75 4.74 15.90
C ARG A 240 -13.27 4.60 16.29
N LEU A 241 -12.54 3.64 15.68
CA LEU A 241 -11.10 3.49 15.87
C LEU A 241 -10.35 4.74 15.41
N ALA A 242 -10.72 5.30 14.25
CA ALA A 242 -10.12 6.52 13.73
C ALA A 242 -10.42 7.75 14.63
N GLU A 243 -11.65 7.89 15.14
CA GLU A 243 -12.03 8.93 16.12
C GLU A 243 -11.26 8.82 17.43
N ALA A 244 -10.95 7.58 17.86
CA ALA A 244 -10.09 7.32 19.01
C ALA A 244 -8.60 7.62 18.76
N GLY A 245 -8.24 8.06 17.55
CA GLY A 245 -6.86 8.37 17.15
C GLY A 245 -6.01 7.16 16.82
N ILE A 246 -6.62 5.99 16.58
CA ILE A 246 -5.92 4.75 16.24
C ILE A 246 -5.69 4.72 14.73
N LYS A 247 -4.41 4.60 14.33
CA LYS A 247 -4.01 4.45 12.93
C LYS A 247 -4.18 3.00 12.48
N ILE A 248 -4.88 2.78 11.38
CA ILE A 248 -5.11 1.44 10.85
C ILE A 248 -4.20 1.22 9.63
N TYR A 249 -3.45 0.11 9.62
CA TYR A 249 -2.58 -0.29 8.52
C TYR A 249 -2.99 -1.67 8.01
N VAL A 250 -3.16 -1.79 6.69
CA VAL A 250 -3.44 -3.07 6.03
C VAL A 250 -2.15 -3.63 5.45
N THR A 251 -1.94 -4.93 5.67
CA THR A 251 -0.84 -5.67 5.03
C THR A 251 -1.36 -6.23 3.72
N PRO A 252 -0.71 -5.98 2.56
CA PRO A 252 -1.09 -6.61 1.31
C PRO A 252 -0.91 -8.13 1.40
N ALA A 253 -1.75 -8.88 0.66
CA ALA A 253 -1.56 -10.31 0.50
C ALA A 253 -0.20 -10.59 -0.18
N ALA A 254 0.44 -11.70 0.19
CA ALA A 254 1.67 -12.12 -0.47
C ALA A 254 1.39 -12.32 -1.96
N GLN A 255 2.08 -11.58 -2.81
CA GLN A 255 2.08 -11.74 -4.26
C GLN A 255 3.37 -12.45 -4.68
N GLU A 256 3.26 -13.26 -5.74
CA GLU A 256 4.44 -13.86 -6.35
C GLU A 256 5.36 -12.74 -6.88
N TRP A 257 6.64 -12.85 -6.62
CA TRP A 257 7.60 -11.82 -7.00
C TRP A 257 7.77 -11.79 -8.53
N ASP A 258 7.56 -10.64 -9.12
CA ASP A 258 7.66 -10.39 -10.56
C ASP A 258 9.11 -10.25 -11.09
N GLY A 259 10.11 -10.45 -10.24
CA GLY A 259 11.53 -10.33 -10.57
C GLY A 259 12.04 -8.89 -10.72
N ARG A 260 11.19 -7.86 -10.53
CA ARG A 260 11.54 -6.44 -10.74
C ARG A 260 11.29 -5.54 -9.54
N SER A 261 10.36 -5.90 -8.67
CA SER A 261 10.03 -5.12 -7.48
C SER A 261 11.05 -5.34 -6.36
N ASP A 262 11.40 -4.28 -5.64
CA ASP A 262 12.29 -4.35 -4.49
C ASP A 262 11.70 -5.23 -3.38
N LEU A 263 12.40 -6.28 -2.98
CA LEU A 263 12.02 -7.23 -1.92
C LEU A 263 12.08 -6.62 -0.51
N THR A 264 12.44 -5.37 -0.37
CA THR A 264 12.92 -4.82 0.90
C THR A 264 11.85 -4.33 1.86
N HIS A 265 10.58 -4.27 1.50
CA HIS A 265 9.56 -3.82 2.46
C HIS A 265 8.22 -4.52 2.25
N THR A 266 7.77 -5.28 3.26
CA THR A 266 6.34 -5.48 3.50
C THR A 266 5.74 -4.09 3.66
N GLN A 267 5.21 -3.53 2.58
CA GLN A 267 4.67 -2.18 2.57
C GLN A 267 3.38 -2.17 3.41
N LEU A 268 3.54 -1.89 4.70
CA LEU A 268 2.43 -1.52 5.55
C LEU A 268 1.87 -0.21 4.99
N ARG A 269 0.67 -0.23 4.40
CA ARG A 269 0.01 0.99 3.98
C ARG A 269 -1.12 1.33 4.92
N LYS A 270 -1.27 2.62 5.21
CA LYS A 270 -2.42 3.14 5.94
C LYS A 270 -3.70 2.82 5.17
N VAL A 271 -4.79 2.46 5.88
CA VAL A 271 -6.11 2.31 5.26
C VAL A 271 -6.48 3.61 4.57
N GLU A 272 -6.79 3.52 3.29
CA GLU A 272 -7.28 4.63 2.47
C GLU A 272 -8.79 4.50 2.30
N ILE A 273 -9.44 5.61 1.87
CA ILE A 273 -10.89 5.63 1.68
C ILE A 273 -11.35 4.60 0.63
N GLU A 274 -10.47 4.30 -0.31
CA GLU A 274 -10.66 3.30 -1.37
C GLU A 274 -10.86 1.88 -0.81
N ASP A 275 -10.25 1.58 0.34
CA ASP A 275 -10.36 0.29 1.02
C ASP A 275 -11.72 0.10 1.72
N LEU A 276 -12.42 1.20 2.01
CA LEU A 276 -13.68 1.22 2.74
C LEU A 276 -14.92 1.32 1.85
N LEU A 277 -14.75 1.45 0.52
CA LEU A 277 -15.87 1.49 -0.39
C LEU A 277 -16.43 0.07 -0.61
N PRO A 278 -17.76 -0.12 -0.46
CA PRO A 278 -18.41 -1.42 -0.68
C PRO A 278 -18.44 -1.74 -2.17
N ARG A 279 -17.42 -2.45 -2.67
CA ARG A 279 -17.39 -2.94 -4.07
C ARG A 279 -16.96 -4.39 -4.12
N GLU A 280 -17.66 -5.13 -4.94
CA GLU A 280 -17.28 -6.50 -5.30
C GLU A 280 -16.04 -6.47 -6.22
N LYS A 281 -15.16 -7.44 -6.06
CA LYS A 281 -14.02 -7.64 -6.98
C LYS A 281 -14.54 -8.05 -8.34
N ILE A 282 -14.04 -7.39 -9.38
CA ILE A 282 -14.27 -7.81 -10.76
C ILE A 282 -13.22 -8.85 -11.11
N GLU A 283 -13.67 -10.04 -11.47
CA GLU A 283 -12.84 -11.07 -12.07
C GLU A 283 -12.77 -10.87 -13.58
N ILE A 284 -11.58 -11.04 -14.15
CA ILE A 284 -11.33 -10.85 -15.58
C ILE A 284 -10.80 -12.15 -16.14
N ASP A 285 -11.24 -12.47 -17.35
CA ASP A 285 -10.59 -13.50 -18.16
C ASP A 285 -9.22 -13.02 -18.67
N MET A 286 -8.19 -13.21 -17.82
CA MET A 286 -6.82 -12.86 -18.16
C MET A 286 -6.27 -13.70 -19.33
N GLU A 287 -6.84 -14.88 -19.61
CA GLU A 287 -6.46 -15.67 -20.79
C GLU A 287 -6.98 -15.04 -22.07
N ALA A 288 -8.22 -14.53 -22.06
CA ALA A 288 -8.78 -13.78 -23.19
C ALA A 288 -7.96 -12.50 -23.46
N VAL A 289 -7.61 -11.75 -22.42
CA VAL A 289 -6.71 -10.58 -22.52
C VAL A 289 -5.33 -11.00 -23.03
N GLY A 290 -4.78 -12.12 -22.54
CA GLY A 290 -3.50 -12.66 -23.00
C GLY A 290 -3.53 -13.07 -24.48
N ARG A 291 -4.61 -13.65 -24.97
CA ARG A 291 -4.80 -13.97 -26.40
C ARG A 291 -4.84 -12.69 -27.24
N LEU A 292 -5.49 -11.64 -26.76
CA LEU A 292 -5.56 -10.34 -27.42
C LEU A 292 -4.17 -9.69 -27.62
N LEU A 293 -3.29 -9.79 -26.62
CA LEU A 293 -2.02 -9.06 -26.58
C LEU A 293 -0.79 -9.88 -27.03
N ARG A 294 -0.88 -11.21 -27.07
CA ARG A 294 0.27 -12.11 -27.30
C ARG A 294 0.70 -12.16 -28.76
N GLY A 295 1.99 -11.95 -29.03
CA GLY A 295 2.66 -12.24 -30.30
C GLY A 295 2.59 -11.13 -31.36
N GLN A 296 2.16 -9.91 -31.03
CA GLN A 296 2.05 -8.80 -32.00
C GLN A 296 3.31 -7.97 -32.07
N ARG A 297 3.85 -7.76 -33.30
CA ARG A 297 5.05 -6.93 -33.55
C ARG A 297 4.65 -5.48 -33.83
N ILE A 298 5.30 -4.52 -33.16
CA ILE A 298 5.71 -3.11 -33.39
C ILE A 298 4.81 -2.15 -34.25
N ARG A 299 3.83 -2.59 -35.02
CA ARG A 299 2.70 -1.75 -35.43
C ARG A 299 1.64 -1.92 -34.35
N PRO A 300 1.10 -0.83 -33.74
CA PRO A 300 0.11 -1.02 -32.68
C PRO A 300 -1.11 -1.75 -33.27
N ALA A 301 -1.21 -3.04 -33.01
CA ALA A 301 -2.39 -3.81 -33.41
C ALA A 301 -3.62 -3.35 -32.59
N TYR A 302 -3.37 -2.72 -31.45
CA TYR A 302 -4.39 -2.25 -30.51
C TYR A 302 -4.03 -0.86 -30.01
N VAL A 303 -5.00 0.06 -30.00
CA VAL A 303 -4.88 1.42 -29.47
C VAL A 303 -5.90 1.60 -28.36
N PHE A 304 -5.45 2.02 -27.18
CA PHE A 304 -6.31 2.44 -26.05
C PHE A 304 -6.18 3.95 -25.92
N HIS A 305 -7.19 4.66 -26.40
CA HIS A 305 -7.18 6.13 -26.47
C HIS A 305 -7.83 6.73 -25.23
N ALA A 306 -7.02 7.08 -24.24
CA ALA A 306 -7.43 7.73 -23.00
C ALA A 306 -7.01 9.21 -22.94
N ALA A 307 -6.38 9.76 -23.98
CA ALA A 307 -5.93 11.15 -24.03
C ALA A 307 -7.13 12.09 -24.20
N ALA A 308 -7.39 12.92 -23.20
CA ALA A 308 -8.42 13.95 -23.25
C ALA A 308 -8.26 14.96 -22.11
N TYR A 309 -8.67 16.20 -22.34
CA TYR A 309 -8.90 17.14 -21.25
C TYR A 309 -10.23 16.83 -20.56
N LYS A 310 -10.19 16.56 -19.25
CA LYS A 310 -11.34 16.04 -18.48
C LYS A 310 -11.91 17.01 -17.46
N HIS A 311 -11.23 18.12 -17.18
CA HIS A 311 -11.66 19.08 -16.14
C HIS A 311 -12.80 19.95 -16.65
N VAL A 312 -14.01 19.70 -16.14
CA VAL A 312 -15.23 20.39 -16.57
C VAL A 312 -15.09 21.91 -16.49
N PRO A 313 -14.72 22.54 -15.35
CA PRO A 313 -14.62 24.01 -15.30
C PRO A 313 -13.60 24.58 -16.30
N MET A 314 -12.44 23.93 -16.47
CA MET A 314 -11.43 24.41 -17.40
C MET A 314 -11.90 24.33 -18.85
N MET A 315 -12.67 23.33 -19.23
CA MET A 315 -13.21 23.19 -20.58
C MET A 315 -14.39 24.14 -20.83
N GLU A 316 -15.17 24.45 -19.81
CA GLU A 316 -16.18 25.51 -19.88
C GLU A 316 -15.56 26.90 -20.18
N ASP A 317 -14.41 27.17 -19.58
CA ASP A 317 -13.67 28.42 -19.82
C ASP A 317 -12.87 28.41 -21.13
N ASN A 318 -12.59 27.23 -21.70
CA ASN A 318 -11.74 27.07 -22.88
C ASN A 318 -12.32 26.05 -23.88
N PRO A 319 -13.45 26.32 -24.55
CA PRO A 319 -14.08 25.39 -25.50
C PRO A 319 -13.17 25.04 -26.68
N CYS A 320 -12.37 25.98 -27.18
CA CYS A 320 -11.44 25.74 -28.27
C CYS A 320 -10.40 24.66 -27.95
N GLU A 321 -9.90 24.64 -26.72
CA GLU A 321 -8.96 23.60 -26.24
C GLU A 321 -9.65 22.22 -26.13
N SER A 322 -10.92 22.20 -25.72
CA SER A 322 -11.72 20.98 -25.66
C SER A 322 -11.93 20.40 -27.07
N VAL A 323 -12.24 21.24 -28.05
CA VAL A 323 -12.41 20.83 -29.45
C VAL A 323 -11.08 20.35 -30.05
N GLY A 324 -10.02 21.13 -29.92
CA GLY A 324 -8.71 20.79 -30.50
C GLY A 324 -8.13 19.51 -29.92
N ASN A 325 -8.14 19.36 -28.59
CA ASN A 325 -7.52 18.19 -27.95
C ASN A 325 -8.44 16.96 -27.93
N ASN A 326 -9.72 17.14 -27.56
CA ASN A 326 -10.60 15.97 -27.41
C ASN A 326 -11.17 15.53 -28.77
N VAL A 327 -11.75 16.46 -29.56
CA VAL A 327 -12.44 16.10 -30.81
C VAL A 327 -11.42 15.88 -31.93
N ASP A 328 -10.63 16.89 -32.30
CA ASP A 328 -9.68 16.78 -33.39
C ASP A 328 -8.56 15.78 -33.07
N GLY A 329 -8.05 15.78 -31.83
CA GLY A 329 -7.07 14.79 -31.36
C GLY A 329 -7.59 13.35 -31.47
N THR A 330 -8.86 13.06 -31.13
CA THR A 330 -9.47 11.73 -31.31
C THR A 330 -9.59 11.38 -32.79
N ARG A 331 -10.04 12.32 -33.63
CA ARG A 331 -10.15 12.14 -35.08
C ARG A 331 -8.79 11.77 -35.69
N VAL A 332 -7.77 12.57 -35.44
CA VAL A 332 -6.41 12.35 -35.96
C VAL A 332 -5.88 10.96 -35.57
N ILE A 333 -6.02 10.56 -34.31
CA ILE A 333 -5.53 9.24 -33.86
C ILE A 333 -6.37 8.10 -34.46
N ALA A 334 -7.67 8.26 -34.61
CA ALA A 334 -8.56 7.27 -35.22
C ALA A 334 -8.24 7.08 -36.71
N ASP A 335 -8.05 8.17 -37.46
CA ASP A 335 -7.67 8.13 -38.89
C ASP A 335 -6.30 7.48 -39.09
N LEU A 336 -5.34 7.79 -38.23
CA LEU A 336 -4.04 7.12 -38.23
C LEU A 336 -4.15 5.63 -37.90
N ALA A 337 -5.05 5.24 -37.00
CA ALA A 337 -5.30 3.83 -36.69
C ALA A 337 -5.82 3.07 -37.92
N VAL A 338 -6.75 3.66 -38.67
CA VAL A 338 -7.23 3.10 -39.95
C VAL A 338 -6.10 3.03 -40.96
N LYS A 339 -5.41 4.16 -41.22
CA LYS A 339 -4.32 4.27 -42.19
C LYS A 339 -3.21 3.25 -41.97
N TYR A 340 -2.87 2.95 -40.72
CA TYR A 340 -1.79 2.00 -40.37
C TYR A 340 -2.28 0.59 -40.06
N GLY A 341 -3.56 0.30 -40.29
CA GLY A 341 -4.15 -1.04 -40.15
C GLY A 341 -4.18 -1.56 -38.70
N THR A 342 -4.43 -0.68 -37.75
CA THR A 342 -4.72 -1.05 -36.36
C THR A 342 -5.96 -1.96 -36.35
N ARG A 343 -5.88 -3.10 -35.67
CA ARG A 343 -6.99 -4.05 -35.65
C ARG A 343 -8.13 -3.58 -34.76
N LYS A 344 -7.81 -2.97 -33.61
CA LYS A 344 -8.82 -2.47 -32.68
C LYS A 344 -8.41 -1.17 -32.02
N PHE A 345 -9.37 -0.27 -31.93
CA PHE A 345 -9.24 1.03 -31.27
C PHE A 345 -10.27 1.10 -30.13
N VAL A 346 -9.82 1.22 -28.90
CA VAL A 346 -10.68 1.33 -27.71
C VAL A 346 -10.65 2.76 -27.20
N MET A 347 -11.77 3.47 -27.35
CA MET A 347 -11.92 4.84 -26.89
C MET A 347 -12.43 4.89 -25.46
N ILE A 348 -11.76 5.63 -24.60
CA ILE A 348 -12.21 5.89 -23.24
C ILE A 348 -13.12 7.11 -23.24
N SER A 349 -14.39 6.90 -22.84
CA SER A 349 -15.40 7.94 -22.66
C SER A 349 -15.84 8.05 -21.20
N THR A 350 -16.91 8.76 -20.94
CA THR A 350 -17.37 9.13 -19.60
C THR A 350 -18.90 9.14 -19.52
N ASP A 351 -19.44 8.99 -18.31
CA ASP A 351 -20.85 9.26 -17.98
C ASP A 351 -21.31 10.67 -18.37
N LYS A 352 -20.40 11.65 -18.40
CA LYS A 352 -20.71 13.05 -18.76
C LYS A 352 -20.97 13.28 -20.25
N ALA A 353 -20.69 12.28 -21.10
CA ALA A 353 -21.06 12.29 -22.51
C ALA A 353 -22.55 12.00 -22.72
N VAL A 354 -23.25 11.51 -21.70
CA VAL A 354 -24.69 11.24 -21.70
C VAL A 354 -25.45 12.51 -21.30
N ASN A 355 -26.42 12.96 -22.11
CA ASN A 355 -27.14 14.21 -21.88
C ASN A 355 -26.19 15.31 -21.40
N PRO A 356 -25.18 15.69 -22.18
CA PRO A 356 -24.11 16.56 -21.69
C PRO A 356 -24.65 17.90 -21.23
N THR A 357 -24.15 18.38 -20.09
CA THR A 357 -24.49 19.71 -19.54
C THR A 357 -23.31 20.66 -19.58
N ASN A 358 -22.20 20.21 -20.16
CA ASN A 358 -20.94 20.94 -20.20
C ASN A 358 -20.16 20.62 -21.49
N VAL A 359 -19.27 21.53 -21.83
CA VAL A 359 -18.40 21.48 -23.03
C VAL A 359 -17.57 20.19 -23.06
N MET A 360 -16.98 19.78 -21.92
CA MET A 360 -16.17 18.57 -21.85
C MET A 360 -16.99 17.31 -22.16
N GLY A 361 -18.16 17.16 -21.57
CA GLY A 361 -19.06 16.05 -21.85
C GLY A 361 -19.50 16.02 -23.31
N CYS A 362 -19.88 17.17 -23.86
CA CYS A 362 -20.25 17.31 -25.26
C CYS A 362 -19.09 16.95 -26.21
N SER A 363 -17.87 17.43 -25.93
CA SER A 363 -16.69 17.05 -26.74
C SER A 363 -16.46 15.53 -26.76
N LYS A 364 -16.64 14.84 -25.63
CA LYS A 364 -16.53 13.39 -25.57
C LYS A 364 -17.67 12.68 -26.33
N ARG A 365 -18.88 13.26 -26.32
CA ARG A 365 -20.00 12.75 -27.12
C ARG A 365 -19.72 12.86 -28.61
N ILE A 366 -19.16 13.99 -29.06
CA ILE A 366 -18.75 14.15 -30.47
C ILE A 366 -17.69 13.10 -30.86
N CYS A 367 -16.73 12.82 -29.97
CA CYS A 367 -15.75 11.75 -30.20
C CYS A 367 -16.43 10.37 -30.38
N GLU A 368 -17.43 10.06 -29.54
CA GLU A 368 -18.21 8.81 -29.66
C GLU A 368 -18.91 8.73 -31.02
N ILE A 369 -19.57 9.82 -31.43
CA ILE A 369 -20.25 9.94 -32.71
C ILE A 369 -19.27 9.68 -33.86
N TYR A 370 -18.09 10.30 -33.81
CA TYR A 370 -17.07 10.14 -34.84
C TYR A 370 -16.59 8.70 -34.98
N VAL A 371 -16.14 8.08 -33.88
CA VAL A 371 -15.58 6.72 -33.95
C VAL A 371 -16.62 5.67 -34.32
N GLN A 372 -17.90 5.88 -33.95
CA GLN A 372 -19.00 5.00 -34.36
C GLN A 372 -19.34 5.13 -35.82
N SER A 373 -19.46 6.37 -36.35
CA SER A 373 -19.74 6.60 -37.75
C SER A 373 -18.61 6.09 -38.65
N LEU A 374 -17.35 6.25 -38.22
CA LEU A 374 -16.17 5.71 -38.91
C LEU A 374 -16.17 4.17 -38.93
N ASP A 375 -16.48 3.52 -37.80
CA ASP A 375 -16.60 2.05 -37.75
C ASP A 375 -17.69 1.54 -38.71
N LYS A 376 -18.82 2.23 -38.74
CA LYS A 376 -19.93 1.90 -39.67
C LYS A 376 -19.49 2.07 -41.12
N ALA A 377 -18.86 3.18 -41.47
CA ALA A 377 -18.36 3.45 -42.81
C ALA A 377 -17.34 2.41 -43.29
N ILE A 378 -16.48 1.89 -42.39
CA ILE A 378 -15.56 0.79 -42.70
C ILE A 378 -16.34 -0.51 -42.94
N LYS A 379 -17.32 -0.85 -42.12
CA LYS A 379 -18.14 -2.06 -42.28
C LYS A 379 -18.97 -2.06 -43.55
N GLU A 380 -19.45 -0.89 -43.96
CA GLU A 380 -20.23 -0.71 -45.20
C GLU A 380 -19.33 -0.58 -46.45
N GLY A 381 -17.99 -0.51 -46.26
CA GLY A 381 -17.03 -0.41 -47.36
C GLY A 381 -16.88 0.99 -47.95
N HIS A 382 -17.42 2.03 -47.31
CA HIS A 382 -17.27 3.42 -47.71
C HIS A 382 -15.86 3.95 -47.36
N VAL A 383 -15.25 3.42 -46.31
CA VAL A 383 -13.87 3.70 -45.92
C VAL A 383 -13.06 2.40 -45.93
N GLU A 384 -11.93 2.41 -46.62
CA GLU A 384 -11.04 1.26 -46.65
C GLU A 384 -10.32 1.11 -45.33
N GLY A 385 -10.48 -0.03 -44.65
CA GLY A 385 -9.83 -0.27 -43.34
C GLY A 385 -10.24 -1.59 -42.72
N VAL A 386 -9.53 -1.96 -41.67
CA VAL A 386 -9.76 -3.18 -40.87
C VAL A 386 -10.01 -2.89 -39.40
N THR A 387 -9.95 -1.62 -39.01
CA THR A 387 -10.01 -1.18 -37.62
C THR A 387 -11.42 -1.31 -37.06
N GLN A 388 -11.55 -1.99 -35.94
CA GLN A 388 -12.77 -2.04 -35.14
C GLN A 388 -12.71 -1.00 -34.02
N PHE A 389 -13.71 -0.13 -33.96
CA PHE A 389 -13.79 0.92 -32.96
C PHE A 389 -14.75 0.53 -31.84
N VAL A 390 -14.25 0.57 -30.62
CA VAL A 390 -15.00 0.23 -29.39
C VAL A 390 -14.93 1.41 -28.44
N THR A 391 -16.04 1.80 -27.86
CA THR A 391 -16.10 2.88 -26.86
C THR A 391 -16.46 2.32 -25.49
N THR A 392 -15.88 2.88 -24.42
CA THR A 392 -16.19 2.53 -23.04
C THR A 392 -16.65 3.75 -22.25
N ARG A 393 -17.80 3.67 -21.59
CA ARG A 393 -18.35 4.70 -20.70
C ARG A 393 -18.32 4.25 -19.26
N PHE A 394 -17.76 5.06 -18.39
CA PHE A 394 -17.80 4.88 -16.94
C PHE A 394 -17.70 6.23 -16.21
N GLY A 395 -18.09 6.23 -14.93
CA GLY A 395 -18.09 7.43 -14.10
C GLY A 395 -16.74 7.80 -13.55
N ASN A 396 -16.71 8.40 -12.34
CA ASN A 396 -15.48 8.90 -11.76
C ASN A 396 -14.55 7.75 -11.33
N VAL A 397 -13.24 7.96 -11.54
CA VAL A 397 -12.20 7.03 -11.09
C VAL A 397 -11.53 7.60 -9.86
N LEU A 398 -11.51 6.80 -8.78
CA LEU A 398 -10.94 7.18 -7.50
C LEU A 398 -9.43 7.44 -7.59
N GLY A 399 -8.98 8.48 -6.90
CA GLY A 399 -7.55 8.81 -6.83
C GLY A 399 -6.96 9.35 -8.14
N SER A 400 -7.78 9.55 -9.18
CA SER A 400 -7.30 10.14 -10.44
C SER A 400 -6.87 11.59 -10.24
N ASN A 401 -5.86 12.03 -11.02
CA ASN A 401 -5.32 13.40 -10.91
C ASN A 401 -6.43 14.46 -11.08
N GLY A 402 -6.44 15.46 -10.16
CA GLY A 402 -7.45 16.51 -10.13
C GLY A 402 -8.86 16.06 -9.69
N SER A 403 -9.02 14.85 -9.18
CA SER A 403 -10.30 14.37 -8.63
C SER A 403 -10.53 14.85 -7.19
N VAL A 404 -11.74 14.60 -6.69
CA VAL A 404 -12.19 15.07 -5.37
C VAL A 404 -11.34 14.55 -4.20
N ILE A 405 -10.83 13.33 -4.27
CA ILE A 405 -10.04 12.74 -3.16
C ILE A 405 -8.69 13.44 -2.96
N PRO A 406 -7.84 13.63 -3.97
CA PRO A 406 -6.64 14.44 -3.84
C PRO A 406 -6.92 15.86 -3.33
N LEU A 407 -7.99 16.51 -3.81
CA LEU A 407 -8.38 17.84 -3.36
C LEU A 407 -8.73 17.84 -1.87
N PHE A 408 -9.58 16.93 -1.41
CA PHE A 408 -9.96 16.83 0.01
C PHE A 408 -8.75 16.51 0.89
N ARG A 409 -7.85 15.60 0.44
CA ARG A 409 -6.61 15.29 1.16
C ARG A 409 -5.74 16.54 1.36
N GLU A 410 -5.60 17.36 0.32
CA GLU A 410 -4.85 18.61 0.38
C GLU A 410 -5.51 19.64 1.32
N GLN A 411 -6.84 19.80 1.23
CA GLN A 411 -7.60 20.72 2.08
C GLN A 411 -7.53 20.31 3.56
N ILE A 412 -7.67 19.02 3.85
CA ILE A 412 -7.54 18.48 5.22
C ILE A 412 -6.12 18.71 5.76
N ALA A 413 -5.09 18.46 4.95
CA ALA A 413 -3.69 18.67 5.34
C ALA A 413 -3.39 20.15 5.66
N LYS A 414 -4.10 21.09 5.01
CA LYS A 414 -4.02 22.54 5.27
C LYS A 414 -4.88 23.01 6.45
N GLY A 415 -5.61 22.12 7.13
CA GLY A 415 -6.48 22.48 8.24
C GLY A 415 -7.91 22.87 7.83
N GLY A 416 -8.30 22.66 6.58
CA GLY A 416 -9.63 22.95 6.05
C GLY A 416 -9.84 24.38 5.54
N PRO A 417 -11.07 24.76 5.21
CA PRO A 417 -12.26 23.90 5.14
C PRO A 417 -12.22 22.95 3.94
N VAL A 418 -12.93 21.81 4.07
CA VAL A 418 -13.18 20.91 2.94
C VAL A 418 -14.35 21.45 2.14
N THR A 419 -14.18 21.68 0.84
CA THR A 419 -15.21 22.31 -0.01
C THR A 419 -15.99 21.26 -0.79
N VAL A 420 -17.31 21.26 -0.63
CA VAL A 420 -18.27 20.40 -1.34
C VAL A 420 -19.23 21.32 -2.12
N THR A 421 -19.54 20.98 -3.36
CA THR A 421 -20.34 21.85 -4.23
C THR A 421 -21.81 21.87 -3.86
N HIS A 422 -22.38 20.74 -3.40
CA HIS A 422 -23.77 20.67 -2.95
C HIS A 422 -23.94 19.54 -1.92
N PRO A 423 -24.82 19.70 -0.89
CA PRO A 423 -25.02 18.66 0.13
C PRO A 423 -25.54 17.32 -0.43
N ASP A 424 -26.33 17.36 -1.49
CA ASP A 424 -26.96 16.18 -2.08
C ASP A 424 -26.25 15.66 -3.33
N ILE A 425 -25.09 16.21 -3.66
CA ILE A 425 -24.33 15.73 -4.83
C ILE A 425 -23.87 14.31 -4.64
N ILE A 426 -24.17 13.47 -5.62
CA ILE A 426 -23.75 12.07 -5.66
C ILE A 426 -22.88 11.79 -6.87
N ARG A 427 -21.95 10.84 -6.73
CA ARG A 427 -21.10 10.37 -7.82
C ARG A 427 -20.91 8.88 -7.72
N PHE A 428 -20.77 8.27 -8.88
CA PHE A 428 -20.31 6.89 -8.98
C PHE A 428 -18.78 6.88 -8.98
N PHE A 429 -18.19 5.90 -8.31
CA PHE A 429 -16.74 5.75 -8.24
C PHE A 429 -16.31 4.35 -8.64
N MET A 430 -15.18 4.26 -9.31
CA MET A 430 -14.52 3.04 -9.72
C MET A 430 -13.03 3.12 -9.35
N LEU A 431 -12.41 2.01 -9.01
CA LEU A 431 -10.95 1.96 -8.79
C LEU A 431 -10.21 1.98 -10.12
N ILE A 432 -9.00 2.57 -10.17
CA ILE A 432 -8.17 2.58 -11.38
C ILE A 432 -7.93 1.16 -11.93
N PRO A 433 -7.51 0.16 -11.10
CA PRO A 433 -7.33 -1.20 -11.59
C PRO A 433 -8.63 -1.83 -12.14
N GLU A 434 -9.77 -1.52 -11.54
CA GLU A 434 -11.08 -1.99 -11.98
C GLU A 434 -11.44 -1.42 -13.35
N ALA A 435 -11.28 -0.09 -13.52
CA ALA A 435 -11.51 0.58 -14.80
C ALA A 435 -10.61 0.00 -15.92
N CYS A 436 -9.31 -0.15 -15.64
CA CYS A 436 -8.37 -0.74 -16.59
C CYS A 436 -8.78 -2.15 -17.02
N ARG A 437 -9.21 -2.96 -16.07
CA ARG A 437 -9.66 -4.31 -16.33
C ARG A 437 -10.89 -4.34 -17.25
N LEU A 438 -11.93 -3.57 -16.91
CA LEU A 438 -13.15 -3.50 -17.72
C LEU A 438 -12.90 -2.95 -19.13
N VAL A 439 -11.98 -2.01 -19.28
CA VAL A 439 -11.56 -1.51 -20.60
C VAL A 439 -10.88 -2.60 -21.43
N LEU A 440 -10.03 -3.42 -20.82
CA LEU A 440 -9.41 -4.57 -21.49
C LEU A 440 -10.47 -5.62 -21.88
N GLU A 441 -11.41 -5.90 -21.00
CA GLU A 441 -12.51 -6.84 -21.25
C GLU A 441 -13.40 -6.36 -22.40
N ALA A 442 -13.83 -5.08 -22.38
CA ALA A 442 -14.60 -4.48 -23.47
C ALA A 442 -13.82 -4.51 -24.79
N GLY A 443 -12.52 -4.21 -24.76
CA GLY A 443 -11.65 -4.33 -25.92
C GLY A 443 -11.55 -5.75 -26.46
N THR A 444 -11.66 -6.76 -25.60
CA THR A 444 -11.62 -8.18 -25.99
C THR A 444 -12.94 -8.62 -26.63
N MET A 445 -14.09 -8.25 -26.05
CA MET A 445 -15.41 -8.72 -26.50
C MET A 445 -15.99 -7.90 -27.65
N GLY A 446 -15.59 -6.63 -27.83
CA GLY A 446 -16.17 -5.75 -28.85
C GLY A 446 -15.83 -6.18 -30.28
N ASN A 447 -16.77 -5.99 -31.20
CA ASN A 447 -16.66 -6.30 -32.63
C ASN A 447 -16.67 -5.04 -33.50
N GLY A 448 -16.69 -3.87 -32.88
CA GLY A 448 -16.73 -2.55 -33.50
C GLY A 448 -18.13 -1.91 -33.48
N GLY A 449 -18.16 -0.60 -33.28
CA GLY A 449 -19.39 0.22 -33.20
C GLY A 449 -20.07 0.19 -31.84
N GLU A 450 -19.65 -0.67 -30.89
CA GLU A 450 -20.29 -0.76 -29.56
C GLU A 450 -19.83 0.34 -28.62
N ILE A 451 -20.78 0.81 -27.81
CA ILE A 451 -20.50 1.58 -26.60
C ILE A 451 -20.76 0.70 -25.39
N PHE A 452 -19.71 0.28 -24.72
CA PHE A 452 -19.79 -0.49 -23.49
C PHE A 452 -19.97 0.44 -22.30
N VAL A 453 -21.00 0.14 -21.51
CA VAL A 453 -21.35 0.87 -20.29
C VAL A 453 -21.08 -0.03 -19.10
N PHE A 454 -20.31 0.48 -18.14
CA PHE A 454 -19.93 -0.28 -16.98
C PHE A 454 -20.86 -0.05 -15.80
N ASP A 455 -21.19 -1.13 -15.10
CA ASP A 455 -21.92 -1.05 -13.84
C ASP A 455 -21.04 -0.34 -12.81
N MET A 456 -21.49 0.83 -12.40
CA MET A 456 -20.80 1.68 -11.44
C MET A 456 -21.10 1.35 -9.97
N GLY A 457 -21.94 0.34 -9.71
CA GLY A 457 -22.36 -0.05 -8.37
C GLY A 457 -23.17 1.03 -7.66
N LYS A 458 -23.02 1.14 -6.33
CA LYS A 458 -23.80 2.09 -5.53
C LYS A 458 -23.20 3.52 -5.61
N PRO A 459 -24.06 4.54 -5.80
CA PRO A 459 -23.61 5.93 -5.78
C PRO A 459 -23.19 6.35 -4.36
N VAL A 460 -22.26 7.30 -4.28
CA VAL A 460 -21.72 7.83 -3.02
C VAL A 460 -21.99 9.33 -2.92
N ARG A 461 -22.55 9.78 -1.80
CA ARG A 461 -22.69 11.22 -1.49
C ARG A 461 -21.32 11.81 -1.23
N ILE A 462 -21.01 12.92 -1.88
CA ILE A 462 -19.68 13.56 -1.75
C ILE A 462 -19.46 14.10 -0.33
N ILE A 463 -20.52 14.53 0.34
CA ILE A 463 -20.44 14.97 1.74
C ILE A 463 -20.04 13.83 2.68
N ASP A 464 -20.54 12.61 2.46
CA ASP A 464 -20.21 11.45 3.30
C ASP A 464 -18.75 11.02 3.06
N LEU A 465 -18.30 11.12 1.80
CA LEU A 465 -16.90 10.92 1.46
C LEU A 465 -15.99 11.93 2.17
N ALA A 466 -16.36 13.22 2.17
CA ALA A 466 -15.62 14.28 2.85
C ALA A 466 -15.51 14.01 4.36
N LYS A 467 -16.64 13.71 5.01
CA LYS A 467 -16.70 13.38 6.44
C LYS A 467 -15.82 12.18 6.78
N ARG A 468 -15.90 11.10 6.01
CA ARG A 468 -15.06 9.90 6.20
C ARG A 468 -13.58 10.21 6.06
N MET A 469 -13.20 11.04 5.08
CA MET A 469 -11.80 11.44 4.90
C MET A 469 -11.27 12.27 6.06
N ILE A 470 -12.07 13.21 6.59
CA ILE A 470 -11.73 14.00 7.78
C ILE A 470 -11.51 13.06 8.97
N GLN A 471 -12.44 12.13 9.23
CA GLN A 471 -12.33 11.15 10.33
C GLN A 471 -11.05 10.29 10.20
N LEU A 472 -10.81 9.71 9.02
CA LEU A 472 -9.63 8.87 8.77
C LEU A 472 -8.29 9.62 8.89
N SER A 473 -8.29 10.93 8.61
CA SER A 473 -7.10 11.76 8.77
C SER A 473 -6.72 12.01 10.23
N GLY A 474 -7.69 11.86 11.16
CA GLY A 474 -7.56 12.28 12.57
C GLY A 474 -7.47 13.78 12.75
N ALA A 475 -7.77 14.58 11.72
CA ALA A 475 -7.76 16.03 11.81
C ALA A 475 -8.91 16.53 12.71
N LYS A 476 -8.58 17.43 13.63
CA LYS A 476 -9.55 18.07 14.52
C LYS A 476 -9.91 19.45 13.95
N ASN A 477 -11.18 19.83 14.07
CA ASN A 477 -11.70 21.17 13.69
C ASN A 477 -11.63 21.48 12.18
N VAL A 478 -11.75 20.46 11.31
CA VAL A 478 -11.90 20.66 9.86
C VAL A 478 -13.39 20.70 9.51
N GLU A 479 -13.86 21.85 9.05
CA GLU A 479 -15.25 22.06 8.64
C GLU A 479 -15.47 21.70 7.18
N VAL A 480 -16.71 21.31 6.83
CA VAL A 480 -17.18 21.19 5.46
C VAL A 480 -17.93 22.45 5.06
N ARG A 481 -17.54 23.07 3.94
CA ARG A 481 -18.18 24.27 3.38
C ARG A 481 -18.81 23.95 2.03
N PHE A 482 -20.06 24.43 1.83
CA PHE A 482 -20.72 24.32 0.54
C PHE A 482 -20.42 25.55 -0.33
N THR A 483 -20.07 25.29 -1.60
CA THR A 483 -19.65 26.36 -2.54
C THR A 483 -20.67 26.67 -3.64
N GLY A 484 -21.73 25.88 -3.78
CA GLY A 484 -22.64 25.91 -4.91
C GLY A 484 -22.11 25.03 -6.07
N LEU A 485 -23.04 24.59 -6.94
CA LEU A 485 -22.70 23.84 -8.14
C LEU A 485 -21.86 24.71 -9.10
N ARG A 486 -20.89 24.09 -9.75
CA ARG A 486 -20.02 24.75 -10.72
C ARG A 486 -20.68 24.79 -12.11
N ALA A 487 -20.14 25.62 -12.99
CA ALA A 487 -20.58 25.63 -14.39
C ALA A 487 -20.49 24.24 -15.01
N GLY A 488 -21.56 23.79 -15.64
CA GLY A 488 -21.68 22.48 -16.26
C GLY A 488 -21.84 21.28 -15.31
N GLU A 489 -21.87 21.48 -13.99
CA GLU A 489 -21.94 20.38 -13.02
C GLU A 489 -23.38 19.89 -12.82
N LYS A 490 -23.58 18.55 -12.91
CA LYS A 490 -24.85 17.87 -12.59
C LYS A 490 -24.90 17.53 -11.09
N LEU A 491 -26.10 17.57 -10.51
CA LEU A 491 -26.33 17.04 -9.17
C LEU A 491 -26.20 15.51 -9.14
N TYR A 492 -26.74 14.86 -10.16
CA TYR A 492 -26.71 13.41 -10.40
C TYR A 492 -26.14 13.14 -11.79
N GLU A 493 -25.18 12.21 -11.89
CA GLU A 493 -24.62 11.78 -13.17
C GLU A 493 -25.42 10.57 -13.70
N GLU A 494 -25.65 10.54 -15.01
CA GLU A 494 -26.36 9.48 -15.71
C GLU A 494 -25.36 8.65 -16.52
N VAL A 495 -25.51 7.36 -16.52
CA VAL A 495 -24.64 6.45 -17.29
C VAL A 495 -25.27 6.12 -18.66
N LEU A 496 -26.57 6.29 -18.76
CA LEU A 496 -27.41 6.05 -19.95
C LEU A 496 -28.38 7.22 -20.14
N ASN A 497 -28.70 7.53 -21.41
CA ASN A 497 -29.79 8.42 -21.75
C ASN A 497 -31.14 7.67 -21.68
N ASP A 498 -32.26 8.38 -21.50
CA ASP A 498 -33.59 7.82 -21.44
C ASP A 498 -33.99 7.06 -22.75
N GLU A 499 -33.40 7.47 -23.87
CA GLU A 499 -33.61 6.82 -25.19
C GLU A 499 -32.65 5.66 -25.45
N GLU A 500 -31.59 5.48 -24.64
CA GLU A 500 -30.61 4.42 -24.85
C GLU A 500 -31.07 3.08 -24.25
N ILE A 501 -31.28 2.10 -25.08
CA ILE A 501 -31.59 0.72 -24.68
C ILE A 501 -30.27 -0.01 -24.42
N THR A 502 -30.19 -0.76 -23.31
CA THR A 502 -29.02 -1.60 -23.04
C THR A 502 -29.25 -3.05 -23.45
N LEU A 503 -28.22 -3.64 -24.07
CA LEU A 503 -28.13 -5.06 -24.33
C LEU A 503 -27.16 -5.71 -23.34
N PRO A 504 -27.50 -6.89 -22.79
CA PRO A 504 -26.59 -7.59 -21.88
C PRO A 504 -25.39 -8.15 -22.66
N THR A 505 -24.27 -8.29 -21.98
CA THR A 505 -23.12 -9.06 -22.47
C THR A 505 -22.96 -10.33 -21.64
N PHE A 506 -21.98 -11.17 -21.95
CA PHE A 506 -21.64 -12.32 -21.09
C PHE A 506 -21.01 -11.88 -19.75
N HIS A 507 -20.50 -10.65 -19.66
CA HIS A 507 -19.94 -10.11 -18.42
C HIS A 507 -21.03 -9.35 -17.64
N PRO A 508 -21.34 -9.73 -16.37
CA PRO A 508 -22.48 -9.18 -15.63
C PRO A 508 -22.40 -7.66 -15.38
N LYS A 509 -21.19 -7.09 -15.36
CA LYS A 509 -20.96 -5.67 -15.11
C LYS A 509 -20.73 -4.82 -16.36
N ILE A 510 -20.91 -5.40 -17.55
CA ILE A 510 -20.74 -4.70 -18.82
C ILE A 510 -22.01 -4.85 -19.63
N LYS A 511 -22.56 -3.73 -20.08
CA LYS A 511 -23.71 -3.67 -21.00
C LYS A 511 -23.31 -2.91 -22.25
N ILE A 512 -24.03 -3.13 -23.35
CA ILE A 512 -23.88 -2.37 -24.59
C ILE A 512 -25.00 -1.34 -24.64
N ALA A 513 -24.68 -0.06 -24.82
CA ALA A 513 -25.65 0.97 -25.11
C ALA A 513 -25.96 1.00 -26.59
N LYS A 514 -27.26 0.90 -26.96
CA LYS A 514 -27.74 1.12 -28.32
C LYS A 514 -28.04 2.60 -28.47
N VAL A 515 -27.21 3.30 -29.25
CA VAL A 515 -27.31 4.75 -29.46
C VAL A 515 -27.76 5.05 -30.89
N ARG A 516 -28.15 6.31 -31.14
CA ARG A 516 -28.47 6.81 -32.48
C ARG A 516 -27.27 6.69 -33.40
N GLU A 517 -27.49 6.23 -34.63
CA GLU A 517 -26.50 6.16 -35.70
C GLU A 517 -26.39 7.50 -36.42
N TYR A 518 -25.19 7.81 -36.88
CA TYR A 518 -24.87 9.02 -37.62
C TYR A 518 -24.21 8.69 -38.97
N ASP A 519 -24.47 9.54 -39.96
CA ASP A 519 -23.82 9.43 -41.27
C ASP A 519 -22.38 9.97 -41.18
N TYR A 520 -21.41 9.20 -41.68
CA TYR A 520 -19.99 9.51 -41.54
C TYR A 520 -19.58 10.81 -42.26
N ASP A 521 -20.06 11.04 -43.49
CA ASP A 521 -19.69 12.21 -44.27
C ASP A 521 -20.22 13.49 -43.63
N THR A 522 -21.44 13.46 -43.12
CA THR A 522 -22.05 14.55 -42.35
C THR A 522 -21.25 14.84 -41.08
N VAL A 523 -20.84 13.82 -40.33
CA VAL A 523 -20.04 13.96 -39.12
C VAL A 523 -18.67 14.56 -39.43
N CYS A 524 -18.04 14.14 -40.53
CA CYS A 524 -16.76 14.72 -40.95
C CYS A 524 -16.88 16.22 -41.28
N GLN A 525 -17.90 16.64 -42.02
CA GLN A 525 -18.17 18.04 -42.34
C GLN A 525 -18.42 18.86 -41.03
N ASP A 526 -19.26 18.36 -40.18
CA ASP A 526 -19.57 19.00 -38.90
C ASP A 526 -18.33 19.20 -38.01
N ILE A 527 -17.43 18.21 -37.96
CA ILE A 527 -16.18 18.30 -37.20
C ILE A 527 -15.20 19.27 -37.88
N ASP A 528 -15.12 19.26 -39.21
CA ASP A 528 -14.26 20.21 -39.95
C ASP A 528 -14.69 21.67 -39.70
N GLU A 529 -15.98 21.95 -39.73
CA GLU A 529 -16.52 23.25 -39.35
C GLU A 529 -16.21 23.61 -37.91
N LEU A 530 -16.44 22.69 -36.98
CA LEU A 530 -16.21 22.87 -35.54
C LEU A 530 -14.73 23.17 -35.25
N VAL A 531 -13.80 22.43 -35.87
CA VAL A 531 -12.35 22.66 -35.78
C VAL A 531 -11.96 23.98 -36.38
N GLY A 532 -12.58 24.35 -37.52
CA GLY A 532 -12.41 25.67 -38.16
C GLY A 532 -12.81 26.82 -37.22
N LEU A 533 -13.96 26.70 -36.56
CA LEU A 533 -14.40 27.67 -35.53
C LEU A 533 -13.44 27.71 -34.33
N GLY A 534 -12.87 26.59 -33.93
CA GLY A 534 -11.87 26.52 -32.87
C GLY A 534 -10.66 27.45 -33.09
N ARG A 535 -10.30 27.68 -34.34
CA ARG A 535 -9.20 28.61 -34.70
C ARG A 535 -9.58 30.10 -34.52
N SER A 536 -10.87 30.43 -34.62
CA SER A 536 -11.36 31.81 -34.42
C SER A 536 -11.41 32.22 -32.95
N ARG A 537 -11.39 31.25 -32.03
CA ARG A 537 -11.56 31.42 -30.58
C ARG A 537 -12.86 32.13 -30.17
N ASP A 538 -13.90 32.03 -31.00
CA ASP A 538 -15.24 32.47 -30.65
C ASP A 538 -15.95 31.37 -29.89
N ASP A 539 -15.91 31.47 -28.55
CA ASP A 539 -16.49 30.46 -27.63
C ASP A 539 -17.98 30.22 -27.91
N MET A 540 -18.73 31.31 -28.25
CA MET A 540 -20.18 31.17 -28.49
C MET A 540 -20.47 30.43 -29.80
N ALA A 541 -19.75 30.72 -30.86
CA ALA A 541 -19.86 30.02 -32.13
C ALA A 541 -19.45 28.56 -32.00
N ILE A 542 -18.36 28.27 -31.27
CA ILE A 542 -17.88 26.90 -31.01
C ILE A 542 -18.96 26.12 -30.28
N VAL A 543 -19.48 26.63 -29.16
CA VAL A 543 -20.47 25.91 -28.35
C VAL A 543 -21.81 25.82 -29.09
N GLY A 544 -22.19 26.84 -29.88
CA GLY A 544 -23.35 26.77 -30.77
C GLY A 544 -23.27 25.63 -31.78
N LYS A 545 -22.10 25.44 -32.43
CA LYS A 545 -21.87 24.31 -33.35
C LYS A 545 -21.87 22.98 -32.61
N MET A 546 -21.26 22.91 -31.41
CA MET A 546 -21.31 21.70 -30.57
C MET A 546 -22.75 21.27 -30.24
N LYS A 547 -23.64 22.24 -29.95
CA LYS A 547 -25.08 21.97 -29.71
C LYS A 547 -25.81 21.53 -30.97
N ALA A 548 -25.42 22.02 -32.14
CA ALA A 548 -25.98 21.57 -33.41
C ALA A 548 -25.62 20.10 -33.71
N ILE A 549 -24.38 19.69 -33.41
CA ILE A 549 -23.92 18.30 -33.57
C ILE A 549 -24.56 17.37 -32.53
N VAL A 550 -24.72 17.86 -31.29
CA VAL A 550 -25.24 17.11 -30.14
C VAL A 550 -26.48 17.83 -29.61
N PRO A 551 -27.68 17.58 -30.15
CA PRO A 551 -28.90 18.29 -29.75
C PRO A 551 -29.30 18.09 -28.30
N GLU A 552 -28.89 16.96 -27.67
CA GLU A 552 -29.09 16.66 -26.27
C GLU A 552 -28.19 17.50 -25.32
N PHE A 553 -27.23 18.28 -25.86
CA PHE A 553 -26.38 19.15 -25.05
C PHE A 553 -27.14 20.38 -24.57
N LYS A 554 -27.50 20.41 -23.28
CA LYS A 554 -28.12 21.56 -22.60
C LYS A 554 -27.19 22.06 -21.50
N SER A 555 -26.68 23.29 -21.66
CA SER A 555 -25.77 23.90 -20.67
C SER A 555 -26.49 24.11 -19.33
N ARG A 556 -25.75 23.91 -18.22
CA ARG A 556 -26.25 24.20 -16.87
C ARG A 556 -25.25 25.02 -16.08
N HIS A 557 -25.73 26.06 -15.41
CA HIS A 557 -24.91 26.99 -14.63
C HIS A 557 -23.75 27.60 -15.43
N SER A 558 -23.94 27.76 -16.74
CA SER A 558 -22.92 28.19 -17.68
C SER A 558 -23.33 29.43 -18.47
N LYS A 559 -22.36 30.25 -18.91
CA LYS A 559 -22.59 31.38 -19.80
C LYS A 559 -23.26 30.97 -21.14
N TYR A 560 -23.22 29.69 -21.48
CA TYR A 560 -23.77 29.15 -22.72
C TYR A 560 -25.25 28.76 -22.66
N GLU A 561 -25.93 28.94 -21.51
CA GLU A 561 -27.39 28.74 -21.42
C GLU A 561 -28.21 29.69 -22.32
N VAL A 562 -27.62 30.83 -22.69
CA VAL A 562 -28.26 31.76 -23.64
C VAL A 562 -28.47 31.12 -25.02
N LEU A 563 -27.60 30.18 -25.43
CA LEU A 563 -27.73 29.46 -26.69
C LEU A 563 -28.89 28.45 -26.63
N ASP A 564 -29.19 27.85 -25.49
CA ASP A 564 -30.30 26.92 -25.32
C ASP A 564 -31.65 27.67 -25.48
N LYS A 565 -31.76 28.85 -24.86
CA LYS A 565 -32.96 29.70 -24.97
C LYS A 565 -33.21 30.18 -26.40
N ALA A 566 -32.14 30.51 -27.13
CA ALA A 566 -32.24 30.92 -28.54
C ALA A 566 -32.72 29.77 -29.44
N LEU A 567 -32.27 28.54 -29.19
CA LEU A 567 -32.69 27.35 -29.91
C LEU A 567 -34.14 26.96 -29.60
N GLU A 568 -34.57 27.09 -28.35
CA GLU A 568 -35.97 26.83 -27.94
C GLU A 568 -36.93 27.83 -28.56
N SER A 569 -36.58 29.13 -28.61
CA SER A 569 -37.41 30.16 -29.26
C SER A 569 -37.52 29.92 -30.77
N ALA A 570 -36.45 29.56 -31.47
CA ALA A 570 -36.46 29.26 -32.90
C ALA A 570 -37.28 28.01 -33.25
N SER A 571 -37.38 27.04 -32.32
CA SER A 571 -38.19 25.83 -32.52
C SER A 571 -39.68 26.03 -32.23
N THR A 572 -40.06 27.08 -31.55
CA THR A 572 -41.45 27.45 -31.25
C THR A 572 -42.07 28.32 -32.35
N ASP A 573 -41.24 28.99 -33.16
CA ASP A 573 -41.65 29.85 -34.28
C ASP A 573 -41.64 29.11 -35.64
N ALA A 574 -41.24 27.84 -35.70
CA ALA A 574 -41.25 26.96 -36.88
C ALA A 574 -42.30 25.87 -36.76
#